data_24d029cdc181194de9ea20de6f78d4ad
#
_entry.id   24d029cdc181194de9ea20de6f78d4ad
#
_cell.length_a   1.000
_cell.length_b   1.000
_cell.length_c   1.000
_cell.angle_alpha   90.00
_cell.angle_beta   90.00
_cell.angle_gamma   90.00
#
_symmetry.space_group_name_H-M   'P 1'
#
loop_
_entity.id
_entity.type
_entity.pdbx_description
1 polymer ?
#
loop_
_entity_poly.entity_id
_entity_poly.type
_entity_poly.pdbx_seq_one_letter_code
_entity_poly.pdbx_strand_id
1 'polypeptide(L)'
;MKKKILILGVTGQDGSYLSDFLIKKKYQVHGLIRKSATGNTKNIDHIIKNSKLFNKSFFLHKGDLLDAVSLNNVINKVQPDEIYNFADQDHVGWSYEIPTYSFRTTALSVIEILEILKNSKKKIKYFQPISSNIFGITNKKKQNEKTATDPNSIYGLAKATAYQACKMYSRIYDLFLCGAIFYNHESPKRSKDYVSKKIVENVCAIYFGKKKNIYLGDIKAKIDWGYAKEYAETAWKIMQLKKPDFFVIATGEVHSVEYFVKNCFSYVGLNYEKYLKIDKKLLRPSKTNVLRGDTSKAKKIFNYKTQTKLKDLIKIMMDHELKKYNG
;
A
#
# COMPACT_ATOMS: atom_id res chain seq x y z
N MET A 1 26.04 13.87 7.95
CA MET A 1 24.64 14.41 7.93
C MET A 1 23.65 13.26 8.01
N LYS A 2 22.47 13.47 8.61
CA LYS A 2 21.42 12.46 8.61
C LYS A 2 20.85 12.31 7.19
N LYS A 3 20.63 11.06 6.75
CA LYS A 3 20.02 10.76 5.46
C LYS A 3 18.59 11.31 5.41
N LYS A 4 18.24 12.03 4.33
CA LYS A 4 16.92 12.65 4.12
C LYS A 4 16.03 11.76 3.26
N ILE A 5 14.86 11.45 3.75
CA ILE A 5 13.90 10.60 3.04
C ILE A 5 12.64 11.40 2.76
N LEU A 6 12.18 11.41 1.52
CA LEU A 6 10.89 11.99 1.14
C LEU A 6 9.86 10.86 0.93
N ILE A 7 8.73 10.95 1.63
CA ILE A 7 7.61 9.99 1.49
C ILE A 7 6.42 10.74 0.89
N LEU A 8 6.07 10.38 -0.33
CA LEU A 8 4.82 10.79 -0.95
C LEU A 8 3.72 9.84 -0.43
N GLY A 9 2.57 10.38 0.01
CA GLY A 9 1.52 9.59 0.66
C GLY A 9 1.83 9.20 2.11
N VAL A 10 2.55 10.04 2.83
CA VAL A 10 2.98 9.82 4.22
C VAL A 10 1.82 9.58 5.20
N THR A 11 0.62 10.04 4.90
CA THR A 11 -0.60 9.87 5.73
C THR A 11 -1.34 8.56 5.46
N GLY A 12 -0.98 7.85 4.40
CA GLY A 12 -1.51 6.53 4.07
C GLY A 12 -1.04 5.44 5.03
N GLN A 13 -1.56 4.24 4.85
CA GLN A 13 -1.16 3.06 5.62
C GLN A 13 0.35 2.85 5.57
N ASP A 14 0.91 2.67 4.37
CA ASP A 14 2.31 2.27 4.18
C ASP A 14 3.28 3.41 4.50
N GLY A 15 2.96 4.64 4.04
CA GLY A 15 3.78 5.82 4.31
C GLY A 15 3.90 6.11 5.82
N SER A 16 2.84 5.89 6.59
CA SER A 16 2.87 6.08 8.04
C SER A 16 3.70 5.02 8.77
N TYR A 17 3.62 3.74 8.37
CA TYR A 17 4.48 2.68 8.93
C TYR A 17 5.95 2.90 8.56
N LEU A 18 6.21 3.30 7.30
CA LEU A 18 7.58 3.63 6.90
C LEU A 18 8.13 4.81 7.68
N SER A 19 7.32 5.85 7.95
CA SER A 19 7.73 7.00 8.77
C SER A 19 8.15 6.56 10.17
N ASP A 20 7.33 5.76 10.86
CA ASP A 20 7.64 5.22 12.18
C ASP A 20 8.96 4.43 12.18
N PHE A 21 9.16 3.60 11.16
CA PHE A 21 10.37 2.79 11.01
C PHE A 21 11.62 3.63 10.76
N LEU A 22 11.54 4.62 9.88
CA LEU A 22 12.69 5.48 9.53
C LEU A 22 13.08 6.44 10.64
N ILE A 23 12.11 6.98 11.39
CA ILE A 23 12.38 7.80 12.58
C ILE A 23 13.15 7.00 13.63
N LYS A 24 12.75 5.73 13.89
CA LYS A 24 13.49 4.82 14.78
C LYS A 24 14.92 4.57 14.31
N LYS A 25 15.14 4.54 13.00
CA LYS A 25 16.48 4.43 12.38
C LYS A 25 17.25 5.76 12.33
N LYS A 26 16.73 6.83 12.96
CA LYS A 26 17.35 8.15 13.05
C LYS A 26 17.51 8.88 11.71
N TYR A 27 16.71 8.52 10.69
CA TYR A 27 16.63 9.28 9.45
C TYR A 27 15.88 10.61 9.65
N GLN A 28 16.09 11.55 8.74
CA GLN A 28 15.28 12.76 8.62
C GLN A 28 14.17 12.47 7.61
N VAL A 29 12.92 12.44 8.09
CA VAL A 29 11.75 12.06 7.30
C VAL A 29 10.97 13.31 6.88
N HIS A 30 10.77 13.46 5.59
CA HIS A 30 9.95 14.50 4.98
C HIS A 30 8.73 13.85 4.34
N GLY A 31 7.53 14.27 4.72
CA GLY A 31 6.28 13.77 4.17
C GLY A 31 5.62 14.79 3.24
N LEU A 32 5.17 14.36 2.06
CA LEU A 32 4.28 15.15 1.22
C LEU A 32 2.83 14.89 1.63
N ILE A 33 2.08 15.96 1.89
CA ILE A 33 0.64 15.89 2.15
C ILE A 33 -0.12 16.79 1.19
N ARG A 34 -1.27 16.30 0.72
CA ARG A 34 -2.24 17.09 -0.03
C ARG A 34 -3.04 17.98 0.93
N LYS A 35 -3.38 19.20 0.52
CA LYS A 35 -4.31 20.03 1.27
C LYS A 35 -5.69 19.36 1.30
N SER A 36 -6.28 19.24 2.49
CA SER A 36 -7.62 18.72 2.69
C SER A 36 -8.37 19.64 3.65
N ALA A 37 -9.66 19.89 3.38
CA ALA A 37 -10.51 20.71 4.24
C ALA A 37 -10.73 20.08 5.63
N THR A 38 -10.82 18.76 5.68
CA THR A 38 -11.09 17.99 6.91
C THR A 38 -9.85 17.42 7.59
N GLY A 39 -8.68 17.66 7.01
CA GLY A 39 -7.43 17.04 7.43
C GLY A 39 -7.31 15.57 6.98
N ASN A 40 -6.11 15.04 7.03
CA ASN A 40 -5.82 13.64 6.68
C ASN A 40 -4.55 13.17 7.38
N THR A 41 -4.42 13.41 8.69
CA THR A 41 -3.18 13.12 9.42
C THR A 41 -3.29 11.99 10.44
N LYS A 42 -4.48 11.41 10.60
CA LYS A 42 -4.81 10.42 11.64
C LYS A 42 -3.72 9.35 11.83
N ASN A 43 -3.18 8.80 10.75
CA ASN A 43 -2.17 7.75 10.83
C ASN A 43 -0.79 8.22 11.30
N ILE A 44 -0.55 9.55 11.29
CA ILE A 44 0.72 10.18 11.72
C ILE A 44 0.55 11.18 12.86
N ASP A 45 -0.65 11.33 13.43
CA ASP A 45 -0.92 12.28 14.52
C ASP A 45 0.00 12.09 15.71
N HIS A 46 0.34 10.84 16.04
CA HIS A 46 1.28 10.51 17.12
C HIS A 46 2.70 11.05 16.86
N ILE A 47 3.09 11.25 15.60
CA ILE A 47 4.36 11.88 15.23
C ILE A 47 4.24 13.41 15.30
N ILE A 48 3.13 13.94 14.75
CA ILE A 48 2.88 15.40 14.70
C ILE A 48 2.75 15.99 16.10
N LYS A 49 2.05 15.30 17.00
CA LYS A 49 1.83 15.72 18.40
C LYS A 49 3.09 15.58 19.27
N ASN A 50 4.11 14.88 18.78
CA ASN A 50 5.37 14.69 19.51
C ASN A 50 6.37 15.81 19.20
N SER A 51 6.51 16.78 20.11
CA SER A 51 7.43 17.94 19.97
C SER A 51 8.90 17.57 19.86
N LYS A 52 9.30 16.34 20.23
CA LYS A 52 10.67 15.83 20.05
C LYS A 52 10.92 15.32 18.62
N LEU A 53 9.86 15.08 17.85
CA LEU A 53 9.92 14.54 16.48
C LEU A 53 9.54 15.57 15.44
N PHE A 54 8.38 16.23 15.60
CA PHE A 54 7.86 17.18 14.63
C PHE A 54 8.76 18.40 14.49
N ASN A 55 9.06 18.80 13.26
CA ASN A 55 10.02 19.85 12.87
C ASN A 55 11.47 19.66 13.38
N LYS A 56 11.81 18.43 13.82
CA LYS A 56 13.20 18.06 14.22
C LYS A 56 13.73 16.87 13.42
N SER A 57 12.97 15.79 13.33
CA SER A 57 13.28 14.60 12.55
C SER A 57 12.17 14.21 11.58
N PHE A 58 10.99 14.82 11.70
CA PHE A 58 9.85 14.63 10.82
C PHE A 58 9.29 15.98 10.38
N PHE A 59 9.15 16.18 9.07
CA PHE A 59 8.74 17.43 8.44
C PHE A 59 7.61 17.17 7.45
N LEU A 60 6.66 18.09 7.34
CA LEU A 60 5.56 18.02 6.37
C LEU A 60 5.68 19.13 5.32
N HIS A 61 5.42 18.75 4.08
CA HIS A 61 5.38 19.63 2.92
C HIS A 61 4.04 19.50 2.22
N LYS A 62 3.52 20.62 1.72
CA LYS A 62 2.29 20.63 0.91
C LYS A 62 2.62 20.43 -0.55
N GLY A 63 1.84 19.60 -1.25
CA GLY A 63 1.94 19.36 -2.67
C GLY A 63 0.90 18.32 -3.10
N ASP A 64 0.77 18.11 -4.40
CA ASP A 64 -0.15 17.16 -4.99
C ASP A 64 0.56 16.39 -6.11
N LEU A 65 0.22 15.09 -6.28
CA LEU A 65 0.78 14.26 -7.36
C LEU A 65 0.39 14.77 -8.75
N LEU A 66 -0.72 15.48 -8.86
CA LEU A 66 -1.20 16.05 -10.13
C LEU A 66 -0.65 17.46 -10.39
N ASP A 67 0.26 17.93 -9.53
CA ASP A 67 0.93 19.23 -9.67
C ASP A 67 2.44 19.03 -9.68
N ALA A 68 2.99 18.82 -10.88
CA ALA A 68 4.43 18.60 -11.12
C ALA A 68 5.28 19.77 -10.59
N VAL A 69 4.74 21.00 -10.57
CA VAL A 69 5.45 22.18 -10.06
C VAL A 69 5.65 22.03 -8.54
N SER A 70 4.61 21.68 -7.81
CA SER A 70 4.71 21.47 -6.34
C SER A 70 5.65 20.31 -6.00
N LEU A 71 5.59 19.23 -6.77
CA LEU A 71 6.51 18.08 -6.61
C LEU A 71 7.96 18.50 -6.81
N ASN A 72 8.26 19.18 -7.92
CA ASN A 72 9.61 19.69 -8.21
C ASN A 72 10.12 20.63 -7.12
N ASN A 73 9.28 21.56 -6.66
CA ASN A 73 9.62 22.51 -5.59
C ASN A 73 9.94 21.78 -4.27
N VAL A 74 9.15 20.77 -3.89
CA VAL A 74 9.41 19.99 -2.67
C VAL A 74 10.68 19.16 -2.80
N ILE A 75 10.90 18.49 -3.93
CA ILE A 75 12.11 17.68 -4.17
C ILE A 75 13.36 18.58 -4.12
N ASN A 76 13.31 19.75 -4.77
CA ASN A 76 14.42 20.71 -4.76
C ASN A 76 14.66 21.33 -3.38
N LYS A 77 13.62 21.62 -2.62
CA LYS A 77 13.75 22.16 -1.24
C LYS A 77 14.34 21.13 -0.28
N VAL A 78 13.88 19.88 -0.36
CA VAL A 78 14.30 18.81 0.55
C VAL A 78 15.66 18.25 0.17
N GLN A 79 15.95 18.13 -1.13
CA GLN A 79 17.13 17.44 -1.66
C GLN A 79 17.29 16.04 -1.02
N PRO A 80 16.26 15.15 -1.18
CA PRO A 80 16.25 13.85 -0.50
C PRO A 80 17.34 12.92 -1.05
N ASP A 81 17.75 11.95 -0.24
CA ASP A 81 18.60 10.83 -0.67
C ASP A 81 17.77 9.69 -1.25
N GLU A 82 16.55 9.54 -0.73
CA GLU A 82 15.60 8.52 -1.18
C GLU A 82 14.19 9.11 -1.23
N ILE A 83 13.40 8.70 -2.24
CA ILE A 83 11.97 9.00 -2.34
C ILE A 83 11.21 7.67 -2.34
N TYR A 84 10.15 7.57 -1.52
CA TYR A 84 9.19 6.48 -1.51
C TYR A 84 7.82 7.02 -1.93
N ASN A 85 7.28 6.53 -3.06
CA ASN A 85 6.02 7.00 -3.59
C ASN A 85 4.86 6.09 -3.17
N PHE A 86 4.34 6.25 -1.96
CA PHE A 86 3.12 5.57 -1.49
C PHE A 86 1.83 6.37 -1.75
N ALA A 87 1.92 7.41 -2.58
CA ALA A 87 0.76 8.18 -2.99
C ALA A 87 0.23 7.70 -4.33
N ASP A 88 -1.04 7.38 -4.38
CA ASP A 88 -1.78 7.08 -5.62
C ASP A 88 -3.29 7.06 -5.36
N GLN A 89 -4.06 6.70 -6.38
CA GLN A 89 -5.44 6.29 -6.25
C GLN A 89 -5.46 4.74 -6.26
N ASP A 90 -5.43 4.11 -5.08
CA ASP A 90 -5.17 2.69 -4.89
C ASP A 90 -6.43 1.80 -4.84
N HIS A 91 -7.64 2.38 -4.93
CA HIS A 91 -8.88 1.63 -4.84
C HIS A 91 -9.37 1.16 -6.21
N VAL A 92 -9.30 -0.15 -6.46
CA VAL A 92 -9.69 -0.76 -7.76
C VAL A 92 -11.13 -0.42 -8.15
N GLY A 93 -12.09 -0.48 -7.21
CA GLY A 93 -13.50 -0.14 -7.49
C GLY A 93 -13.65 1.29 -8.01
N TRP A 94 -13.06 2.25 -7.34
CA TRP A 94 -13.11 3.65 -7.77
C TRP A 94 -12.47 3.90 -9.13
N SER A 95 -11.50 3.09 -9.54
CA SER A 95 -10.89 3.25 -10.87
C SER A 95 -11.87 3.04 -12.02
N TYR A 96 -13.00 2.38 -11.80
CA TYR A 96 -14.08 2.28 -12.79
C TYR A 96 -14.97 3.53 -12.80
N GLU A 97 -15.12 4.22 -11.66
CA GLU A 97 -15.98 5.40 -11.53
C GLU A 97 -15.23 6.69 -11.91
N ILE A 98 -13.93 6.77 -11.61
CA ILE A 98 -13.06 7.92 -11.87
C ILE A 98 -11.79 7.52 -12.66
N PRO A 99 -11.94 6.93 -13.88
CA PRO A 99 -10.83 6.28 -14.59
C PRO A 99 -9.70 7.23 -14.94
N THR A 100 -10.01 8.42 -15.44
CA THR A 100 -9.01 9.40 -15.84
C THR A 100 -8.20 9.90 -14.64
N TYR A 101 -8.86 10.22 -13.53
CA TYR A 101 -8.18 10.61 -12.30
C TYR A 101 -7.27 9.50 -11.79
N SER A 102 -7.78 8.26 -11.76
CA SER A 102 -7.01 7.10 -11.31
C SER A 102 -5.76 6.88 -12.15
N PHE A 103 -5.87 6.97 -13.49
CA PHE A 103 -4.73 6.80 -14.38
C PHE A 103 -3.71 7.94 -14.24
N ARG A 104 -4.18 9.19 -14.20
CA ARG A 104 -3.29 10.36 -14.03
C ARG A 104 -2.54 10.30 -12.71
N THR A 105 -3.23 10.00 -11.61
CA THR A 105 -2.62 9.98 -10.27
C THR A 105 -1.66 8.79 -10.08
N THR A 106 -1.92 7.63 -10.71
CA THR A 106 -1.17 6.40 -10.46
C THR A 106 -0.09 6.12 -11.52
N ALA A 107 -0.26 6.62 -12.75
CA ALA A 107 0.68 6.39 -13.85
C ALA A 107 1.39 7.66 -14.31
N LEU A 108 0.63 8.69 -14.71
CA LEU A 108 1.21 9.90 -15.30
C LEU A 108 2.08 10.65 -14.28
N SER A 109 1.62 10.78 -13.04
CA SER A 109 2.42 11.39 -11.97
C SER A 109 3.77 10.71 -11.75
N VAL A 110 3.83 9.39 -11.96
CA VAL A 110 5.11 8.64 -11.87
C VAL A 110 6.06 9.10 -12.97
N ILE A 111 5.58 9.25 -14.20
CA ILE A 111 6.41 9.75 -15.32
C ILE A 111 6.90 11.18 -15.01
N GLU A 112 6.05 12.04 -14.48
CA GLU A 112 6.43 13.40 -14.07
C GLU A 112 7.53 13.39 -12.99
N ILE A 113 7.40 12.51 -11.98
CA ILE A 113 8.44 12.33 -10.96
C ILE A 113 9.75 11.84 -11.60
N LEU A 114 9.69 10.87 -12.51
CA LEU A 114 10.87 10.33 -13.17
C LEU A 114 11.59 11.41 -14.02
N GLU A 115 10.85 12.29 -14.70
CA GLU A 115 11.41 13.45 -15.40
C GLU A 115 12.11 14.43 -14.43
N ILE A 116 11.51 14.70 -13.27
CA ILE A 116 12.15 15.51 -12.23
C ILE A 116 13.47 14.85 -11.77
N LEU A 117 13.45 13.54 -11.51
CA LEU A 117 14.65 12.80 -11.08
C LEU A 117 15.74 12.78 -12.14
N LYS A 118 15.38 12.58 -13.39
CA LYS A 118 16.30 12.61 -14.54
C LYS A 118 17.05 13.94 -14.64
N ASN A 119 16.35 15.03 -14.41
CA ASN A 119 16.89 16.39 -14.47
C ASN A 119 17.51 16.88 -13.15
N SER A 120 17.47 16.06 -12.10
CA SER A 120 18.04 16.42 -10.80
C SER A 120 19.58 16.36 -10.80
N LYS A 121 20.22 17.40 -10.26
CA LYS A 121 21.70 17.40 -10.05
C LYS A 121 22.16 16.34 -9.04
N LYS A 122 21.29 15.99 -8.10
CA LYS A 122 21.56 14.97 -7.09
C LYS A 122 21.06 13.61 -7.57
N LYS A 123 21.87 12.57 -7.43
CA LYS A 123 21.41 11.18 -7.64
C LYS A 123 20.50 10.77 -6.48
N ILE A 124 19.19 10.69 -6.77
CA ILE A 124 18.15 10.36 -5.80
C ILE A 124 17.68 8.92 -6.07
N LYS A 125 17.66 8.07 -5.05
CA LYS A 125 17.04 6.74 -5.17
C LYS A 125 15.52 6.86 -5.09
N TYR A 126 14.79 6.07 -5.88
CA TYR A 126 13.33 6.11 -5.93
C TYR A 126 12.73 4.72 -5.79
N PHE A 127 11.71 4.61 -4.96
CA PHE A 127 10.91 3.40 -4.76
C PHE A 127 9.48 3.60 -5.27
N GLN A 128 9.03 2.70 -6.16
CA GLN A 128 7.67 2.65 -6.69
C GLN A 128 6.96 1.38 -6.26
N PRO A 129 5.88 1.45 -5.44
CA PRO A 129 5.02 0.31 -5.19
C PRO A 129 4.17 0.03 -6.44
N ILE A 130 4.29 -1.19 -6.91
CA ILE A 130 3.46 -1.77 -7.96
C ILE A 130 2.41 -2.65 -7.29
N SER A 131 1.40 -3.08 -8.00
CA SER A 131 0.36 -3.96 -7.48
C SER A 131 0.32 -5.28 -8.23
N SER A 132 -0.03 -6.38 -7.54
CA SER A 132 -0.34 -7.66 -8.18
C SER A 132 -1.46 -7.56 -9.22
N ASN A 133 -2.28 -6.50 -9.19
CA ASN A 133 -3.30 -6.24 -10.21
C ASN A 133 -2.74 -6.01 -11.62
N ILE A 134 -1.42 -5.81 -11.78
CA ILE A 134 -0.77 -5.78 -13.11
C ILE A 134 -0.87 -7.13 -13.82
N PHE A 135 -0.99 -8.23 -13.09
CA PHE A 135 -1.09 -9.57 -13.67
C PHE A 135 -2.50 -9.88 -14.19
N GLY A 136 -3.54 -9.23 -13.66
CA GLY A 136 -4.93 -9.31 -14.11
C GLY A 136 -5.38 -10.72 -14.46
N ILE A 137 -5.50 -11.02 -15.76
CA ILE A 137 -5.86 -12.34 -16.29
C ILE A 137 -4.58 -13.15 -16.53
N THR A 138 -4.39 -14.24 -15.80
CA THR A 138 -3.21 -15.09 -15.93
C THR A 138 -3.52 -16.56 -15.68
N ASN A 139 -2.88 -17.44 -16.46
CA ASN A 139 -2.95 -18.89 -16.29
C ASN A 139 -1.88 -19.43 -15.33
N LYS A 140 -1.00 -18.56 -14.82
CA LYS A 140 0.06 -18.98 -13.90
C LYS A 140 -0.50 -19.18 -12.50
N LYS A 141 -0.27 -20.35 -11.89
CA LYS A 141 -0.66 -20.67 -10.51
C LYS A 141 0.00 -19.76 -9.48
N LYS A 142 1.21 -19.25 -9.77
CA LYS A 142 1.95 -18.27 -9.00
C LYS A 142 2.55 -17.24 -9.96
N GLN A 143 2.59 -15.99 -9.56
CA GLN A 143 3.12 -14.89 -10.36
C GLN A 143 4.44 -14.40 -9.75
N ASN A 144 5.43 -14.19 -10.62
CA ASN A 144 6.73 -13.61 -10.28
C ASN A 144 7.07 -12.46 -11.23
N GLU A 145 8.26 -11.90 -11.12
CA GLU A 145 8.74 -10.75 -11.88
C GLU A 145 8.85 -10.99 -13.40
N LYS A 146 8.81 -12.26 -13.84
CA LYS A 146 8.82 -12.69 -15.26
C LYS A 146 7.42 -12.97 -15.81
N THR A 147 6.39 -12.97 -14.95
CA THR A 147 5.01 -13.18 -15.39
C THR A 147 4.55 -12.00 -16.24
N ALA A 148 3.95 -12.28 -17.39
CA ALA A 148 3.39 -11.25 -18.26
C ALA A 148 2.32 -10.45 -17.53
N THR A 149 2.23 -9.17 -17.83
CA THR A 149 1.20 -8.27 -17.30
C THR A 149 0.02 -8.24 -18.26
N ASP A 150 -1.19 -8.48 -17.75
CA ASP A 150 -2.45 -8.41 -18.48
C ASP A 150 -3.56 -7.83 -17.58
N PRO A 151 -3.45 -6.52 -17.24
CA PRO A 151 -4.35 -5.88 -16.29
C PRO A 151 -5.78 -5.81 -16.82
N ASN A 152 -6.75 -6.08 -15.94
CA ASN A 152 -8.18 -6.05 -16.23
C ASN A 152 -8.94 -4.94 -15.49
N SER A 153 -8.24 -3.90 -15.07
CA SER A 153 -8.79 -2.69 -14.45
C SER A 153 -7.93 -1.47 -14.79
N ILE A 154 -8.53 -0.27 -14.75
CA ILE A 154 -7.77 0.99 -14.96
C ILE A 154 -6.67 1.13 -13.92
N TYR A 155 -6.92 0.78 -12.66
CA TYR A 155 -5.89 0.76 -11.62
C TYR A 155 -4.73 -0.19 -11.98
N GLY A 156 -5.03 -1.42 -12.37
CA GLY A 156 -4.02 -2.39 -12.79
C GLY A 156 -3.22 -1.92 -13.99
N LEU A 157 -3.89 -1.31 -15.00
CA LEU A 157 -3.25 -0.72 -16.16
C LEU A 157 -2.31 0.44 -15.77
N ALA A 158 -2.77 1.34 -14.89
CA ALA A 158 -1.96 2.45 -14.41
C ALA A 158 -0.71 1.96 -13.66
N LYS A 159 -0.85 0.93 -12.81
CA LYS A 159 0.29 0.30 -12.12
C LYS A 159 1.24 -0.41 -13.08
N ALA A 160 0.73 -1.07 -14.13
CA ALA A 160 1.56 -1.68 -15.17
C ALA A 160 2.35 -0.63 -15.96
N THR A 161 1.71 0.51 -16.30
CA THR A 161 2.36 1.65 -16.96
C THR A 161 3.48 2.21 -16.06
N ALA A 162 3.22 2.47 -14.79
CA ALA A 162 4.23 2.94 -13.83
C ALA A 162 5.41 1.96 -13.70
N TYR A 163 5.13 0.64 -13.68
CA TYR A 163 6.15 -0.41 -13.64
C TYR A 163 7.06 -0.37 -14.86
N GLN A 164 6.47 -0.32 -16.07
CA GLN A 164 7.24 -0.28 -17.30
C GLN A 164 8.01 1.04 -17.45
N ALA A 165 7.41 2.17 -17.06
CA ALA A 165 8.10 3.47 -17.05
C ALA A 165 9.34 3.41 -16.14
N CYS A 166 9.23 2.93 -14.91
CA CYS A 166 10.39 2.81 -14.03
C CYS A 166 11.48 1.91 -14.60
N LYS A 167 11.14 0.76 -15.18
CA LYS A 167 12.12 -0.13 -15.82
C LYS A 167 12.82 0.53 -17.01
N MET A 168 12.05 1.23 -17.84
CA MET A 168 12.58 1.94 -19.01
C MET A 168 13.53 3.07 -18.59
N TYR A 169 13.12 3.95 -17.67
CA TYR A 169 13.94 5.06 -17.19
C TYR A 169 15.20 4.59 -16.47
N SER A 170 15.12 3.53 -15.66
CA SER A 170 16.29 2.95 -15.01
C SER A 170 17.33 2.49 -16.05
N ARG A 171 16.88 1.83 -17.11
CA ARG A 171 17.77 1.32 -18.17
C ARG A 171 18.36 2.41 -19.06
N ILE A 172 17.55 3.42 -19.46
CA ILE A 172 17.95 4.43 -20.45
C ILE A 172 18.75 5.54 -19.78
N TYR A 173 18.39 5.96 -18.56
CA TYR A 173 18.95 7.14 -17.89
C TYR A 173 19.82 6.80 -16.68
N ASP A 174 20.11 5.52 -16.44
CA ASP A 174 20.92 5.05 -15.30
C ASP A 174 20.40 5.56 -13.94
N LEU A 175 19.07 5.65 -13.80
CA LEU A 175 18.43 6.05 -12.55
C LEU A 175 18.31 4.86 -11.59
N PHE A 176 18.53 5.10 -10.29
CA PHE A 176 18.34 4.08 -9.27
C PHE A 176 16.85 3.96 -8.91
N LEU A 177 16.11 3.17 -9.68
CA LEU A 177 14.67 2.97 -9.53
C LEU A 177 14.37 1.54 -9.07
N CYS A 178 13.87 1.41 -7.86
CA CYS A 178 13.44 0.14 -7.28
C CYS A 178 11.92 0.07 -7.18
N GLY A 179 11.39 -1.13 -7.03
CA GLY A 179 9.99 -1.30 -6.71
C GLY A 179 9.63 -2.68 -6.18
N ALA A 180 8.41 -2.79 -5.73
CA ALA A 180 7.84 -4.05 -5.31
C ALA A 180 6.46 -4.24 -5.92
N ILE A 181 6.22 -5.41 -6.50
CA ILE A 181 4.89 -5.87 -6.91
C ILE A 181 4.23 -6.38 -5.63
N PHE A 182 3.55 -5.48 -4.95
CA PHE A 182 2.87 -5.76 -3.70
C PHE A 182 1.58 -6.53 -3.93
N TYR A 183 1.42 -7.60 -3.16
CA TYR A 183 0.14 -8.27 -2.96
C TYR A 183 -0.65 -7.55 -1.87
N ASN A 184 -1.91 -7.94 -1.65
CA ASN A 184 -2.73 -7.25 -0.67
C ASN A 184 -2.07 -7.27 0.71
N HIS A 185 -2.05 -6.12 1.37
CA HIS A 185 -1.46 -5.97 2.69
C HIS A 185 -2.30 -5.04 3.55
N GLU A 186 -2.61 -5.51 4.73
CA GLU A 186 -3.61 -4.94 5.59
C GLU A 186 -3.04 -4.55 6.95
N SER A 187 -3.76 -3.70 7.65
CA SER A 187 -3.43 -3.31 9.02
C SER A 187 -4.57 -2.56 9.69
N PRO A 188 -4.45 -2.22 10.99
CA PRO A 188 -5.36 -1.27 11.64
C PRO A 188 -5.48 0.09 10.96
N LYS A 189 -4.45 0.52 10.21
CA LYS A 189 -4.40 1.81 9.50
C LYS A 189 -5.05 1.77 8.10
N ARG A 190 -5.61 0.62 7.68
CA ARG A 190 -6.29 0.47 6.38
C ARG A 190 -7.56 1.33 6.30
N SER A 191 -7.87 1.89 5.13
CA SER A 191 -9.14 2.59 4.88
C SER A 191 -10.34 1.65 5.02
N LYS A 192 -11.46 2.16 5.51
CA LYS A 192 -12.72 1.42 5.70
C LYS A 192 -13.35 0.89 4.41
N ASP A 193 -12.94 1.43 3.25
CA ASP A 193 -13.46 1.00 1.94
C ASP A 193 -12.93 -0.37 1.50
N TYR A 194 -11.88 -0.86 2.16
CA TYR A 194 -11.30 -2.17 1.87
C TYR A 194 -11.98 -3.29 2.66
N VAL A 195 -12.15 -4.43 1.99
CA VAL A 195 -12.92 -5.58 2.50
C VAL A 195 -12.44 -6.06 3.88
N SER A 196 -11.14 -6.14 4.12
CA SER A 196 -10.57 -6.56 5.41
C SER A 196 -10.98 -5.62 6.54
N LYS A 197 -10.81 -4.31 6.33
CA LYS A 197 -11.16 -3.30 7.32
C LYS A 197 -12.66 -3.22 7.54
N LYS A 198 -13.45 -3.28 6.45
CA LYS A 198 -14.91 -3.36 6.49
C LYS A 198 -15.38 -4.55 7.34
N ILE A 199 -14.77 -5.73 7.17
CA ILE A 199 -15.13 -6.92 7.97
C ILE A 199 -14.85 -6.66 9.44
N VAL A 200 -13.63 -6.24 9.80
CA VAL A 200 -13.21 -6.02 11.17
C VAL A 200 -14.12 -5.00 11.89
N GLU A 201 -14.37 -3.85 11.27
CA GLU A 201 -15.24 -2.80 11.84
C GLU A 201 -16.68 -3.28 12.04
N ASN A 202 -17.24 -4.02 11.06
CA ASN A 202 -18.60 -4.52 11.17
C ASN A 202 -18.71 -5.63 12.21
N VAL A 203 -17.74 -6.55 12.30
CA VAL A 203 -17.75 -7.61 13.31
C VAL A 203 -17.70 -7.01 14.72
N CYS A 204 -16.84 -6.02 14.96
CA CYS A 204 -16.81 -5.31 16.25
C CYS A 204 -18.14 -4.59 16.54
N ALA A 205 -18.71 -3.89 15.54
CA ALA A 205 -20.01 -3.22 15.70
C ALA A 205 -21.15 -4.20 15.99
N ILE A 206 -21.14 -5.40 15.41
CA ILE A 206 -22.10 -6.47 15.69
C ILE A 206 -21.90 -7.01 17.12
N TYR A 207 -20.66 -7.27 17.53
CA TYR A 207 -20.33 -7.75 18.87
C TYR A 207 -20.83 -6.80 19.97
N PHE A 208 -20.74 -5.48 19.75
CA PHE A 208 -21.27 -4.47 20.67
C PHE A 208 -22.74 -4.10 20.43
N GLY A 209 -23.49 -4.88 19.64
CA GLY A 209 -24.92 -4.66 19.40
C GLY A 209 -25.28 -3.43 18.56
N LYS A 210 -24.27 -2.75 17.99
CA LYS A 210 -24.48 -1.52 17.19
C LYS A 210 -24.89 -1.80 15.73
N LYS A 211 -24.75 -3.05 15.27
CA LYS A 211 -25.19 -3.53 13.95
C LYS A 211 -25.78 -4.92 14.06
N LYS A 212 -26.72 -5.22 13.14
CA LYS A 212 -27.38 -6.54 13.07
C LYS A 212 -26.72 -7.48 12.07
N ASN A 213 -26.20 -6.96 10.94
CA ASN A 213 -25.65 -7.75 9.85
C ASN A 213 -24.45 -7.08 9.19
N ILE A 214 -23.63 -7.88 8.52
CA ILE A 214 -22.63 -7.44 7.55
C ILE A 214 -23.01 -7.87 6.16
N TYR A 215 -22.88 -6.97 5.17
CA TYR A 215 -23.17 -7.23 3.77
C TYR A 215 -21.87 -7.25 2.97
N LEU A 216 -21.62 -8.38 2.27
CA LEU A 216 -20.46 -8.58 1.42
C LEU A 216 -20.88 -9.10 0.04
N GLY A 217 -20.03 -8.86 -0.97
CA GLY A 217 -20.19 -9.41 -2.32
C GLY A 217 -19.63 -10.83 -2.43
N ASP A 218 -18.55 -11.00 -3.19
CA ASP A 218 -17.90 -12.30 -3.41
C ASP A 218 -17.05 -12.74 -2.22
N ILE A 219 -17.60 -13.61 -1.38
CA ILE A 219 -16.89 -14.20 -0.24
C ILE A 219 -15.99 -15.37 -0.62
N LYS A 220 -16.12 -15.92 -1.85
CA LYS A 220 -15.28 -17.01 -2.36
C LYS A 220 -13.99 -16.51 -2.98
N ALA A 221 -13.87 -15.20 -3.27
CA ALA A 221 -12.65 -14.58 -3.77
C ALA A 221 -11.47 -14.93 -2.87
N LYS A 222 -10.36 -15.40 -3.49
CA LYS A 222 -9.15 -15.80 -2.78
C LYS A 222 -8.08 -14.73 -2.92
N ILE A 223 -7.49 -14.32 -1.81
CA ILE A 223 -6.57 -13.20 -1.71
C ILE A 223 -5.34 -13.61 -0.89
N ASP A 224 -4.16 -13.18 -1.33
CA ASP A 224 -2.91 -13.27 -0.58
C ASP A 224 -2.80 -12.00 0.27
N TRP A 225 -2.95 -12.12 1.59
CA TRP A 225 -2.93 -11.00 2.54
C TRP A 225 -1.69 -11.01 3.42
N GLY A 226 -0.91 -9.93 3.36
CA GLY A 226 0.21 -9.67 4.25
C GLY A 226 -0.03 -8.55 5.25
N TYR A 227 0.95 -8.30 6.11
CA TYR A 227 0.91 -7.21 7.08
C TYR A 227 1.63 -5.97 6.54
N ALA A 228 0.91 -4.85 6.42
CA ALA A 228 1.41 -3.63 5.80
C ALA A 228 2.70 -3.07 6.41
N LYS A 229 2.88 -3.22 7.72
CA LYS A 229 4.12 -2.83 8.39
C LYS A 229 5.34 -3.57 7.84
N GLU A 230 5.22 -4.88 7.58
CA GLU A 230 6.32 -5.68 7.01
C GLU A 230 6.61 -5.28 5.55
N TYR A 231 5.58 -4.88 4.79
CA TYR A 231 5.72 -4.41 3.42
C TYR A 231 6.44 -3.05 3.37
N ALA A 232 6.10 -2.13 4.26
CA ALA A 232 6.78 -0.84 4.38
C ALA A 232 8.28 -1.01 4.76
N GLU A 233 8.59 -1.89 5.72
CA GLU A 233 9.97 -2.22 6.09
C GLU A 233 10.73 -2.90 4.94
N THR A 234 10.03 -3.71 4.15
CA THR A 234 10.59 -4.39 2.97
C THR A 234 10.92 -3.39 1.85
N ALA A 235 10.10 -2.36 1.65
CA ALA A 235 10.41 -1.28 0.73
C ALA A 235 11.75 -0.61 1.08
N TRP A 236 12.00 -0.37 2.38
CA TRP A 236 13.29 0.15 2.82
C TRP A 236 14.44 -0.84 2.54
N LYS A 237 14.28 -2.14 2.81
CA LYS A 237 15.31 -3.16 2.52
C LYS A 237 15.68 -3.18 1.04
N ILE A 238 14.70 -3.10 0.14
CA ILE A 238 14.90 -3.07 -1.32
C ILE A 238 15.75 -1.85 -1.71
N MET A 239 15.48 -0.69 -1.13
CA MET A 239 16.22 0.55 -1.41
C MET A 239 17.67 0.54 -0.88
N GLN A 240 18.02 -0.38 0.03
CA GLN A 240 19.40 -0.55 0.51
C GLN A 240 20.24 -1.49 -0.39
N LEU A 241 19.65 -2.09 -1.42
CA LEU A 241 20.40 -2.94 -2.36
C LEU A 241 21.44 -2.12 -3.15
N LYS A 242 22.49 -2.80 -3.61
CA LYS A 242 23.56 -2.18 -4.40
C LYS A 242 23.11 -1.83 -5.82
N LYS A 243 22.19 -2.59 -6.39
CA LYS A 243 21.64 -2.39 -7.74
C LYS A 243 20.13 -2.25 -7.66
N PRO A 244 19.53 -1.37 -8.49
CA PRO A 244 18.08 -1.23 -8.56
C PRO A 244 17.44 -2.49 -9.14
N ASP A 245 16.31 -2.91 -8.56
CA ASP A 245 15.54 -4.06 -9.07
C ASP A 245 14.10 -4.03 -8.54
N PHE A 246 13.25 -4.90 -9.12
CA PHE A 246 11.85 -5.07 -8.75
C PHE A 246 11.62 -6.47 -8.19
N PHE A 247 10.77 -6.58 -7.17
CA PHE A 247 10.53 -7.83 -6.46
C PHE A 247 9.04 -8.07 -6.23
N VAL A 248 8.60 -9.31 -6.37
CA VAL A 248 7.28 -9.73 -5.86
C VAL A 248 7.36 -9.85 -4.34
N ILE A 249 6.46 -9.15 -3.66
CA ILE A 249 6.33 -9.16 -2.19
C ILE A 249 4.91 -9.60 -1.84
N ALA A 250 4.82 -10.78 -1.23
CA ALA A 250 3.59 -11.51 -0.94
C ALA A 250 3.81 -12.45 0.23
N THR A 251 2.74 -13.04 0.77
CA THR A 251 2.87 -14.16 1.72
C THR A 251 3.07 -15.49 1.00
N GLY A 252 2.56 -15.59 -0.23
CA GLY A 252 2.51 -16.84 -1.00
C GLY A 252 1.39 -17.78 -0.53
N GLU A 253 0.55 -17.34 0.41
CA GLU A 253 -0.63 -18.07 0.90
C GLU A 253 -1.90 -17.30 0.51
N VAL A 254 -2.92 -18.01 0.02
CA VAL A 254 -4.20 -17.41 -0.38
C VAL A 254 -5.33 -17.96 0.48
N HIS A 255 -6.20 -17.07 0.93
CA HIS A 255 -7.36 -17.39 1.74
C HIS A 255 -8.62 -16.77 1.14
N SER A 256 -9.79 -17.38 1.35
CA SER A 256 -11.05 -16.78 0.92
C SER A 256 -11.45 -15.61 1.82
N VAL A 257 -12.26 -14.69 1.29
CA VAL A 257 -12.89 -13.64 2.10
C VAL A 257 -13.74 -14.27 3.21
N GLU A 258 -14.44 -15.37 2.92
CA GLU A 258 -15.20 -16.14 3.92
C GLU A 258 -14.31 -16.63 5.08
N TYR A 259 -13.10 -17.15 4.78
CA TYR A 259 -12.13 -17.54 5.81
C TYR A 259 -11.78 -16.36 6.73
N PHE A 260 -11.56 -15.17 6.14
CA PHE A 260 -11.28 -13.96 6.90
C PHE A 260 -12.45 -13.58 7.82
N VAL A 261 -13.68 -13.57 7.27
CA VAL A 261 -14.93 -13.30 8.03
C VAL A 261 -15.08 -14.27 9.19
N LYS A 262 -15.00 -15.59 8.91
CA LYS A 262 -15.12 -16.66 9.91
C LYS A 262 -14.14 -16.45 11.08
N ASN A 263 -12.88 -16.15 10.79
CA ASN A 263 -11.88 -15.93 11.84
C ASN A 263 -12.16 -14.65 12.65
N CYS A 264 -12.63 -13.56 12.02
CA CYS A 264 -13.02 -12.35 12.76
C CYS A 264 -14.20 -12.61 13.72
N PHE A 265 -15.24 -13.30 13.27
CA PHE A 265 -16.39 -13.65 14.12
C PHE A 265 -16.00 -14.63 15.24
N SER A 266 -15.21 -15.67 14.92
CA SER A 266 -14.70 -16.62 15.93
C SER A 266 -13.84 -15.92 16.99
N TYR A 267 -13.12 -14.85 16.62
CA TYR A 267 -12.30 -14.07 17.55
C TYR A 267 -13.11 -13.43 18.69
N VAL A 268 -14.37 -13.08 18.44
CA VAL A 268 -15.31 -12.52 19.44
C VAL A 268 -16.39 -13.52 19.90
N GLY A 269 -16.22 -14.83 19.60
CA GLY A 269 -17.13 -15.89 20.04
C GLY A 269 -18.48 -15.93 19.32
N LEU A 270 -18.60 -15.34 18.12
CA LEU A 270 -19.84 -15.31 17.35
C LEU A 270 -19.81 -16.26 16.15
N ASN A 271 -20.97 -16.81 15.76
CA ASN A 271 -21.14 -17.58 14.49
C ASN A 271 -21.47 -16.62 13.35
N TYR A 272 -20.56 -16.53 12.37
CA TYR A 272 -20.65 -15.62 11.22
C TYR A 272 -21.91 -15.85 10.35
N GLU A 273 -22.40 -17.08 10.25
CA GLU A 273 -23.56 -17.43 9.40
C GLU A 273 -24.83 -16.69 9.82
N LYS A 274 -24.97 -16.39 11.10
CA LYS A 274 -26.11 -15.63 11.65
C LYS A 274 -26.13 -14.18 11.18
N TYR A 275 -24.97 -13.60 10.87
CA TYR A 275 -24.82 -12.17 10.63
C TYR A 275 -24.39 -11.81 9.20
N LEU A 276 -23.78 -12.75 8.47
CA LEU A 276 -23.31 -12.50 7.10
C LEU A 276 -24.49 -12.57 6.10
N LYS A 277 -24.63 -11.54 5.29
CA LYS A 277 -25.57 -11.47 4.15
C LYS A 277 -24.80 -11.18 2.88
N ILE A 278 -25.14 -11.88 1.80
CA ILE A 278 -24.54 -11.66 0.48
C ILE A 278 -25.37 -10.62 -0.27
N ASP A 279 -24.70 -9.56 -0.75
CA ASP A 279 -25.32 -8.53 -1.58
C ASP A 279 -24.68 -8.54 -2.98
N LYS A 280 -25.48 -8.93 -3.97
CA LYS A 280 -25.07 -9.00 -5.38
C LYS A 280 -24.64 -7.64 -5.95
N LYS A 281 -25.15 -6.53 -5.42
CA LYS A 281 -24.78 -5.17 -5.84
C LYS A 281 -23.32 -4.83 -5.51
N LEU A 282 -22.71 -5.56 -4.58
CA LEU A 282 -21.30 -5.39 -4.19
C LEU A 282 -20.34 -6.27 -5.02
N LEU A 283 -20.84 -7.02 -6.01
CA LEU A 283 -20.00 -7.78 -6.92
C LEU A 283 -19.28 -6.84 -7.88
N ARG A 284 -18.01 -7.12 -8.13
CA ARG A 284 -17.22 -6.36 -9.12
C ARG A 284 -17.58 -6.77 -10.55
N PRO A 285 -17.49 -5.86 -11.52
CA PRO A 285 -17.77 -6.16 -12.93
C PRO A 285 -16.84 -7.24 -13.52
N SER A 286 -15.59 -7.26 -13.10
CA SER A 286 -14.59 -8.21 -13.60
C SER A 286 -14.42 -9.41 -12.67
N LYS A 287 -14.30 -10.62 -13.24
CA LYS A 287 -13.85 -11.81 -12.50
C LYS A 287 -12.44 -11.59 -12.02
N THR A 288 -12.20 -11.78 -10.72
CA THR A 288 -10.85 -11.74 -10.13
C THR A 288 -10.23 -13.12 -10.23
N ASN A 289 -9.08 -13.20 -10.92
CA ASN A 289 -8.25 -14.40 -10.85
C ASN A 289 -7.62 -14.53 -9.46
N VAL A 290 -7.31 -15.77 -9.07
CA VAL A 290 -6.53 -16.02 -7.86
C VAL A 290 -5.09 -15.59 -8.12
N LEU A 291 -4.68 -14.48 -7.52
CA LEU A 291 -3.31 -14.02 -7.57
C LEU A 291 -2.57 -14.53 -6.33
N ARG A 292 -1.47 -15.27 -6.56
CA ARG A 292 -0.60 -15.82 -5.52
C ARG A 292 0.85 -15.49 -5.83
N GLY A 293 1.53 -14.77 -4.94
CA GLY A 293 2.90 -14.33 -5.19
C GLY A 293 3.95 -15.44 -5.05
N ASP A 294 4.92 -15.43 -5.98
CA ASP A 294 6.16 -16.20 -5.86
C ASP A 294 7.29 -15.25 -5.46
N THR A 295 7.72 -15.34 -4.22
CA THR A 295 8.73 -14.48 -3.61
C THR A 295 10.15 -15.05 -3.67
N SER A 296 10.40 -16.06 -4.49
CA SER A 296 11.68 -16.78 -4.56
C SER A 296 12.86 -15.84 -4.83
N LYS A 297 12.68 -14.84 -5.71
CA LYS A 297 13.71 -13.83 -5.99
C LYS A 297 14.04 -12.98 -4.76
N ALA A 298 13.03 -12.46 -4.07
CA ALA A 298 13.20 -11.66 -2.85
C ALA A 298 13.85 -12.47 -1.72
N LYS A 299 13.45 -13.74 -1.57
CA LYS A 299 14.09 -14.68 -0.65
C LYS A 299 15.59 -14.85 -0.94
N LYS A 300 15.94 -15.08 -2.21
CA LYS A 300 17.33 -15.29 -2.63
C LYS A 300 18.20 -14.04 -2.42
N ILE A 301 17.67 -12.84 -2.74
CA ILE A 301 18.49 -11.62 -2.80
C ILE A 301 18.65 -10.97 -1.43
N PHE A 302 17.62 -10.90 -0.60
CA PHE A 302 17.67 -10.22 0.69
C PHE A 302 16.95 -10.96 1.82
N ASN A 303 16.82 -12.29 1.70
CA ASN A 303 16.22 -13.17 2.72
C ASN A 303 14.82 -12.75 3.16
N TYR A 304 13.97 -12.36 2.19
CA TYR A 304 12.59 -11.96 2.48
C TYR A 304 11.79 -13.10 3.11
N LYS A 305 11.12 -12.81 4.21
CA LYS A 305 10.17 -13.71 4.89
C LYS A 305 9.05 -12.87 5.48
N THR A 306 7.81 -13.31 5.30
CA THR A 306 6.66 -12.81 6.09
C THR A 306 6.69 -13.47 7.47
N GLN A 307 6.53 -12.66 8.51
CA GLN A 307 6.50 -13.15 9.90
C GLN A 307 5.07 -13.30 10.40
N THR A 308 4.20 -12.37 10.00
CA THR A 308 2.80 -12.31 10.45
C THR A 308 1.94 -13.22 9.58
N LYS A 309 1.36 -14.25 10.17
CA LYS A 309 0.36 -15.11 9.54
C LYS A 309 -1.01 -14.41 9.51
N LEU A 310 -1.92 -14.85 8.60
CA LEU A 310 -3.24 -14.21 8.46
C LEU A 310 -4.03 -14.20 9.76
N LYS A 311 -3.99 -15.25 10.58
CA LYS A 311 -4.67 -15.27 11.89
C LYS A 311 -4.13 -14.22 12.85
N ASP A 312 -2.81 -14.02 12.87
CA ASP A 312 -2.16 -13.01 13.71
C ASP A 312 -2.50 -11.60 13.21
N LEU A 313 -2.54 -11.39 11.89
CA LEU A 313 -2.99 -10.14 11.28
C LEU A 313 -4.43 -9.81 11.65
N ILE A 314 -5.34 -10.80 11.57
CA ILE A 314 -6.73 -10.64 12.00
C ILE A 314 -6.77 -10.24 13.48
N LYS A 315 -6.02 -10.94 14.35
CA LYS A 315 -5.92 -10.59 15.77
C LYS A 315 -5.46 -9.15 15.96
N ILE A 316 -4.39 -8.72 15.31
CA ILE A 316 -3.87 -7.33 15.40
C ILE A 316 -4.96 -6.31 15.02
N MET A 317 -5.71 -6.59 13.93
CA MET A 317 -6.76 -5.70 13.44
C MET A 317 -7.97 -5.68 14.38
N MET A 318 -8.40 -6.84 14.88
CA MET A 318 -9.51 -6.98 15.82
C MET A 318 -9.21 -6.31 17.17
N ASP A 319 -8.03 -6.58 17.74
CA ASP A 319 -7.60 -5.96 19.03
C ASP A 319 -7.60 -4.43 18.94
N HIS A 320 -7.10 -3.89 17.82
CA HIS A 320 -7.10 -2.44 17.61
C HIS A 320 -8.52 -1.86 17.51
N GLU A 321 -9.42 -2.56 16.83
CA GLU A 321 -10.77 -2.06 16.62
C GLU A 321 -11.62 -2.18 17.90
N LEU A 322 -11.51 -3.30 18.64
CA LEU A 322 -12.20 -3.50 19.91
C LEU A 322 -11.84 -2.43 20.95
N LYS A 323 -10.57 -2.00 21.01
CA LYS A 323 -10.14 -0.92 21.91
C LYS A 323 -10.90 0.39 21.71
N LYS A 324 -11.40 0.68 20.51
CA LYS A 324 -12.18 1.91 20.26
C LYS A 324 -13.57 1.90 20.90
N TYR A 325 -14.07 0.72 21.28
CA TYR A 325 -15.37 0.57 21.94
C TYR A 325 -15.26 0.47 23.46
N ASN A 326 -14.06 0.18 23.98
CA ASN A 326 -13.79 0.02 25.41
C ASN A 326 -13.18 1.28 26.04
N GLY A 327 -12.87 2.30 25.27
CA GLY A 327 -12.34 3.60 25.71
C GLY A 327 -13.24 4.71 25.23
#